data_8914da77702d03994db4fd547ba1d1ca
#
_entry.id   8914da77702d03994db4fd547ba1d1ca
#
_cell.length_a   1.000
_cell.length_b   1.000
_cell.length_c   1.000
_cell.angle_alpha   90.00
_cell.angle_beta   90.00
_cell.angle_gamma   90.00
#
_symmetry.space_group_name_H-M   'P 1'
#
loop_
_entity.id
_entity.type
_entity.pdbx_description
1 polymer ?
#
loop_
_entity_poly.entity_id
_entity_poly.type
_entity_poly.pdbx_seq_one_letter_code
_entity_poly.pdbx_strand_id
1 'polypeptide(L)'
;MNNLHRELAPISDAAWSQIEEETARTLKRYLAGRRVVDVPAAGGIGSAAVSTGHLLEIDPPAEGTLARQREVKALVELRVPFELKRQDIDDVERGSEDSDWQPAKDANRQHQTHRGCGQPIFVFSE
;
A
#
# COMPACT_ATOMS: atom_id res chain seq x y z
N MET A 1 -3.07 10.28 10.15
CA MET A 1 -4.01 10.99 9.26
C MET A 1 -5.03 9.98 8.74
N ASN A 2 -6.30 10.19 9.00
CA ASN A 2 -7.36 9.27 8.58
C ASN A 2 -7.72 9.52 7.11
N ASN A 3 -7.00 8.89 6.22
CA ASN A 3 -7.14 9.08 4.78
C ASN A 3 -8.35 8.33 4.18
N LEU A 4 -8.97 7.46 4.97
CA LEU A 4 -10.08 6.61 4.54
C LEU A 4 -11.45 7.18 4.93
N HIS A 5 -11.48 8.35 5.59
CA HIS A 5 -12.72 8.95 6.09
C HIS A 5 -13.61 7.96 6.85
N ARG A 6 -13.01 7.13 7.70
CA ARG A 6 -13.67 6.05 8.45
C ARG A 6 -14.87 6.53 9.24
N GLU A 7 -14.82 7.76 9.73
CA GLU A 7 -15.89 8.40 10.49
C GLU A 7 -17.18 8.57 9.68
N LEU A 8 -17.08 8.60 8.35
CA LEU A 8 -18.22 8.72 7.45
C LEU A 8 -18.80 7.37 7.02
N ALA A 9 -18.09 6.28 7.29
CA ALA A 9 -18.53 4.95 6.93
C ALA A 9 -19.41 4.35 8.04
N PRO A 10 -20.54 3.73 7.72
CA PRO A 10 -21.41 3.06 8.70
C PRO A 10 -20.83 1.70 9.08
N ILE A 11 -19.63 1.69 9.63
CA ILE A 11 -18.85 0.50 9.98
C ILE A 11 -18.31 0.72 11.39
N SER A 12 -18.55 -0.24 12.30
CA SER A 12 -18.08 -0.16 13.67
C SER A 12 -16.55 -0.29 13.77
N ASP A 13 -15.97 0.24 14.83
CA ASP A 13 -14.55 0.13 15.11
C ASP A 13 -14.12 -1.34 15.26
N ALA A 14 -14.98 -2.19 15.82
CA ALA A 14 -14.74 -3.64 15.92
C ALA A 14 -14.64 -4.30 14.55
N ALA A 15 -15.53 -3.96 13.62
CA ALA A 15 -15.48 -4.47 12.25
C ALA A 15 -14.25 -3.96 11.50
N TRP A 16 -13.89 -2.69 11.66
CA TRP A 16 -12.65 -2.15 11.12
C TRP A 16 -11.42 -2.89 11.62
N SER A 17 -11.36 -3.18 12.92
CA SER A 17 -10.26 -3.91 13.53
C SER A 17 -10.10 -5.31 12.92
N GLN A 18 -11.19 -6.07 12.77
CA GLN A 18 -11.15 -7.40 12.14
C GLN A 18 -10.71 -7.34 10.67
N ILE A 19 -11.21 -6.38 9.89
CA ILE A 19 -10.79 -6.18 8.50
C ILE A 19 -9.30 -5.89 8.41
N GLU A 20 -8.79 -5.01 9.27
CA GLU A 20 -7.36 -4.64 9.31
C GLU A 20 -6.48 -5.82 9.71
N GLU A 21 -6.87 -6.58 10.74
CA GLU A 21 -6.13 -7.77 11.18
C GLU A 21 -6.03 -8.81 10.08
N GLU A 22 -7.14 -9.07 9.39
CA GLU A 22 -7.18 -10.06 8.31
C GLU A 22 -6.39 -9.60 7.09
N THR A 23 -6.48 -8.30 6.76
CA THR A 23 -5.68 -7.67 5.71
C THR A 23 -4.18 -7.77 6.04
N ALA A 24 -3.78 -7.39 7.24
CA ALA A 24 -2.39 -7.44 7.68
C ALA A 24 -1.85 -8.89 7.69
N ARG A 25 -2.66 -9.86 8.14
CA ARG A 25 -2.31 -11.28 8.14
C ARG A 25 -2.08 -11.79 6.72
N THR A 26 -2.98 -11.45 5.80
CA THR A 26 -2.88 -11.83 4.39
C THR A 26 -1.66 -11.21 3.73
N LEU A 27 -1.41 -9.92 3.93
CA LEU A 27 -0.25 -9.22 3.40
C LEU A 27 1.07 -9.81 3.93
N LYS A 28 1.18 -10.08 5.22
CA LYS A 28 2.38 -10.71 5.81
C LYS A 28 2.69 -12.06 5.19
N ARG A 29 1.67 -12.84 4.89
CA ARG A 29 1.82 -14.17 4.27
C ARG A 29 2.41 -14.08 2.86
N TYR A 30 2.02 -13.07 2.10
CA TYR A 30 2.42 -12.91 0.70
C TYR A 30 3.62 -11.99 0.48
N LEU A 31 3.99 -11.15 1.45
CA LEU A 31 5.16 -10.27 1.37
C LEU A 31 6.47 -10.98 1.76
N ALA A 32 6.64 -12.23 1.34
CA ALA A 32 7.86 -13.02 1.61
C ALA A 32 9.14 -12.30 1.13
N GLY A 33 9.06 -11.49 0.09
CA GLY A 33 10.16 -10.68 -0.43
C GLY A 33 10.76 -9.71 0.60
N ARG A 34 9.99 -9.27 1.60
CA ARG A 34 10.49 -8.42 2.70
C ARG A 34 11.56 -9.10 3.57
N ARG A 35 11.65 -10.42 3.52
CA ARG A 35 12.67 -11.19 4.25
C ARG A 35 14.02 -11.22 3.55
N VAL A 36 14.05 -10.84 2.27
CA VAL A 36 15.24 -10.99 1.40
C VAL A 36 15.82 -9.63 1.01
N VAL A 37 15.04 -8.56 1.09
CA VAL A 37 15.44 -7.20 0.72
C VAL A 37 15.25 -6.24 1.89
N ASP A 38 16.11 -5.24 1.96
CA ASP A 38 15.96 -4.15 2.92
C ASP A 38 14.72 -3.33 2.54
N VAL A 39 13.81 -3.19 3.50
CA VAL A 39 12.60 -2.38 3.34
C VAL A 39 12.78 -1.13 4.20
N PRO A 40 12.96 0.05 3.58
CA PRO A 40 13.05 1.29 4.34
C PRO A 40 11.73 1.60 5.07
N ALA A 41 11.79 2.41 6.09
CA ALA A 41 10.63 2.88 6.80
C ALA A 41 9.64 3.57 5.83
N ALA A 42 8.34 3.43 6.08
CA ALA A 42 7.31 4.08 5.28
C ALA A 42 7.48 5.61 5.34
N GLY A 43 7.55 6.23 4.17
CA GLY A 43 7.71 7.69 4.05
C GLY A 43 6.40 8.48 4.21
N GLY A 44 5.29 7.77 4.44
CA GLY A 44 3.96 8.37 4.55
C GLY A 44 3.36 8.79 3.20
N ILE A 45 2.16 9.35 3.26
CA ILE A 45 1.36 9.71 2.07
C ILE A 45 2.00 10.81 1.20
N GLY A 46 2.88 11.61 1.77
CA GLY A 46 3.59 12.67 1.04
C GLY A 46 4.77 12.19 0.20
N SER A 47 5.15 10.91 0.31
CA SER A 47 6.26 10.35 -0.45
C SER A 47 5.85 10.10 -1.90
N ALA A 48 6.54 10.72 -2.84
CA ALA A 48 6.27 10.59 -4.27
C ALA A 48 7.33 9.76 -5.01
N ALA A 49 8.53 9.66 -4.47
CA ALA A 49 9.65 9.00 -5.14
C ALA A 49 10.68 8.49 -4.14
N VAL A 50 11.48 7.53 -4.58
CA VAL A 50 12.63 7.00 -3.84
C VAL A 50 13.90 7.31 -4.62
N SER A 51 14.91 7.87 -3.93
CA SER A 51 16.21 8.13 -4.53
C SER A 51 16.97 6.81 -4.77
N THR A 52 17.56 6.68 -5.95
CA THR A 52 18.44 5.53 -6.27
C THR A 52 19.90 5.78 -5.86
N GLY A 53 20.25 7.02 -5.50
CA GLY A 53 21.62 7.42 -5.23
C GLY A 53 22.47 7.72 -6.47
N HIS A 54 21.92 7.52 -7.65
CA HIS A 54 22.62 7.78 -8.91
C HIS A 54 22.41 9.21 -9.42
N LEU A 55 23.34 9.64 -10.29
CA LEU A 55 23.31 10.91 -10.99
C LEU A 55 23.26 10.65 -12.49
N LEU A 56 22.39 11.36 -13.19
CA LEU A 56 22.30 11.36 -14.64
C LEU A 56 22.87 12.67 -15.17
N GLU A 57 23.70 12.61 -16.20
CA GLU A 57 24.16 13.81 -16.89
C GLU A 57 23.03 14.36 -17.74
N ILE A 58 22.83 15.66 -17.66
CA ILE A 58 21.84 16.40 -18.44
C ILE A 58 22.53 17.55 -19.16
N ASP A 59 21.89 18.08 -20.20
CA ASP A 59 22.41 19.22 -20.93
C ASP A 59 22.66 20.42 -20.00
N PRO A 60 23.87 20.97 -19.97
CA PRO A 60 24.20 22.07 -19.10
C PRO A 60 23.46 23.34 -19.51
N PRO A 61 22.99 24.17 -18.54
CA PRO A 61 22.27 25.40 -18.83
C PRO A 61 23.16 26.52 -19.43
N ALA A 62 24.48 26.39 -19.34
CA ALA A 62 25.45 27.31 -19.88
C ALA A 62 26.78 26.62 -20.24
N GLU A 63 27.50 27.18 -21.20
CA GLU A 63 28.80 26.66 -21.58
C GLU A 63 29.79 26.71 -20.39
N GLY A 64 30.53 25.61 -20.20
CA GLY A 64 31.47 25.47 -19.09
C GLY A 64 30.86 25.04 -17.76
N THR A 65 29.56 24.77 -17.69
CA THR A 65 28.88 24.21 -16.51
C THR A 65 28.64 22.73 -16.67
N LEU A 66 28.61 22.00 -15.54
CA LEU A 66 28.22 20.61 -15.48
C LEU A 66 26.88 20.50 -14.77
N ALA A 67 25.87 19.92 -15.43
CA ALA A 67 24.57 19.69 -14.83
C ALA A 67 24.31 18.19 -14.67
N ARG A 68 23.85 17.80 -13.49
CA ARG A 68 23.47 16.41 -13.17
C ARG A 68 22.14 16.38 -12.46
N GLN A 69 21.28 15.49 -12.90
CA GLN A 69 19.99 15.23 -12.29
C GLN A 69 20.09 14.05 -11.31
N ARG A 70 19.45 14.18 -10.15
CA ARG A 70 19.31 13.06 -9.21
C ARG A 70 18.32 12.05 -9.79
N GLU A 71 18.76 10.80 -9.90
CA GLU A 71 17.87 9.73 -10.34
C GLU A 71 16.93 9.33 -9.21
N VAL A 72 15.65 9.21 -9.53
CA VAL A 72 14.61 8.74 -8.62
C VAL A 72 13.71 7.72 -9.29
N LYS A 73 13.12 6.83 -8.49
CA LYS A 73 12.02 5.95 -8.92
C LYS A 73 10.73 6.49 -8.34
N ALA A 74 9.79 6.83 -9.24
CA ALA A 74 8.47 7.28 -8.83
C ALA A 74 7.70 6.15 -8.14
N LEU A 75 6.96 6.50 -7.09
CA LEU A 75 6.07 5.57 -6.42
C LEU A 75 4.76 5.43 -7.19
N VAL A 76 4.20 4.23 -7.14
CA VAL A 76 2.91 3.90 -7.77
C VAL A 76 1.91 3.58 -6.67
N GLU A 77 0.80 4.30 -6.65
CA GLU A 77 -0.34 4.01 -5.79
C GLU A 77 -1.24 2.98 -6.47
N LEU A 78 -1.48 1.87 -5.79
CA LEU A 78 -2.41 0.85 -6.24
C LEU A 78 -3.63 0.84 -5.32
N ARG A 79 -4.82 0.91 -5.91
CA ARG A 79 -6.09 0.80 -5.22
C ARG A 79 -6.87 -0.38 -5.79
N VAL A 80 -7.17 -1.35 -4.96
CA VAL A 80 -7.98 -2.50 -5.32
C VAL A 80 -9.29 -2.41 -4.56
N PRO A 81 -10.42 -2.11 -5.24
CA PRO A 81 -11.72 -2.09 -4.62
C PRO A 81 -12.19 -3.51 -4.28
N PHE A 82 -12.91 -3.66 -3.19
CA PHE A 82 -13.61 -4.88 -2.83
C PHE A 82 -14.93 -4.53 -2.15
N GLU A 83 -15.86 -5.46 -2.18
CA GLU A 83 -17.19 -5.31 -1.60
C GLU A 83 -17.37 -6.31 -0.45
N LEU A 84 -17.92 -5.83 0.66
CA LEU A 84 -18.29 -6.64 1.81
C LEU A 84 -19.81 -6.58 1.99
N LYS A 85 -20.41 -7.69 2.38
CA LYS A 85 -21.82 -7.71 2.73
C LYS A 85 -22.04 -6.94 4.01
N ARG A 86 -23.03 -6.06 4.02
CA ARG A 86 -23.39 -5.30 5.20
C ARG A 86 -23.73 -6.20 6.39
N GLN A 87 -24.36 -7.33 6.11
CA GLN A 87 -24.70 -8.30 7.16
C GLN A 87 -23.46 -8.81 7.90
N ASP A 88 -22.35 -9.11 7.18
CA ASP A 88 -21.12 -9.60 7.80
C ASP A 88 -20.50 -8.53 8.71
N ILE A 89 -20.61 -7.25 8.32
CA ILE A 89 -20.15 -6.11 9.12
C ILE A 89 -21.02 -5.96 10.38
N ASP A 90 -22.34 -6.02 10.23
CA ASP A 90 -23.30 -5.88 11.33
C ASP A 90 -23.23 -7.09 12.30
N ASP A 91 -22.86 -8.27 11.81
CA ASP A 91 -22.69 -9.48 12.63
C ASP A 91 -21.53 -9.34 13.62
N VAL A 92 -20.47 -8.59 13.26
CA VAL A 92 -19.37 -8.30 14.19
C VAL A 92 -19.85 -7.47 15.39
N GLU A 93 -20.74 -6.51 15.17
CA GLU A 93 -21.32 -5.74 16.27
C GLU A 93 -22.16 -6.63 17.23
N ARG A 94 -22.74 -7.70 16.68
CA ARG A 94 -23.46 -8.71 17.47
C ARG A 94 -22.55 -9.76 18.12
N GLY A 95 -21.23 -9.65 17.92
CA GLY A 95 -20.23 -10.53 18.52
C GLY A 95 -19.77 -11.70 17.65
N SER A 96 -19.99 -11.66 16.32
CA SER A 96 -19.46 -12.67 15.41
C SER A 96 -17.94 -12.55 15.29
N GLU A 97 -17.24 -13.68 15.35
CA GLU A 97 -15.81 -13.79 15.13
C GLU A 97 -15.47 -14.49 13.81
N ASP A 98 -16.50 -14.95 13.06
CA ASP A 98 -16.38 -15.75 11.84
C ASP A 98 -16.94 -15.07 10.58
N SER A 99 -17.00 -13.74 10.57
CA SER A 99 -17.45 -12.96 9.42
C SER A 99 -16.61 -13.25 8.17
N ASP A 100 -17.27 -13.23 7.01
CA ASP A 100 -16.61 -13.52 5.73
C ASP A 100 -15.80 -12.32 5.20
N TRP A 101 -14.51 -12.33 5.47
CA TRP A 101 -13.55 -11.35 4.96
C TRP A 101 -12.83 -11.82 3.69
N GLN A 102 -13.34 -12.84 3.00
CA GLN A 102 -12.70 -13.38 1.80
C GLN A 102 -12.51 -12.32 0.69
N PRO A 103 -13.46 -11.41 0.41
CA PRO A 103 -13.25 -10.36 -0.59
C PRO A 103 -12.05 -9.46 -0.29
N ALA A 104 -11.82 -9.12 0.98
CA ALA A 104 -10.65 -8.34 1.39
C ALA A 104 -9.35 -9.12 1.20
N LYS A 105 -9.35 -10.43 1.49
CA LYS A 105 -8.20 -11.31 1.26
C LYS A 105 -7.87 -11.43 -0.23
N ASP A 106 -8.88 -11.57 -1.07
CA ASP A 106 -8.71 -11.70 -2.52
C ASP A 106 -8.19 -10.40 -3.15
N ALA A 107 -8.67 -9.24 -2.69
CA ALA A 107 -8.15 -7.94 -3.11
C ALA A 107 -6.64 -7.81 -2.77
N ASN A 108 -6.23 -8.22 -1.58
CA ASN A 108 -4.83 -8.24 -1.19
C ASN A 108 -3.98 -9.21 -2.03
N ARG A 109 -4.55 -10.32 -2.47
CA ARG A 109 -3.87 -11.27 -3.36
C ARG A 109 -3.70 -10.69 -4.76
N GLN A 110 -4.71 -10.03 -5.33
CA GLN A 110 -4.62 -9.38 -6.64
C GLN A 110 -3.54 -8.29 -6.68
N HIS A 111 -3.37 -7.55 -5.61
CA HIS A 111 -2.32 -6.56 -5.46
C HIS A 111 -0.91 -7.13 -5.69
N GLN A 112 -0.71 -8.43 -5.58
CA GLN A 112 0.59 -9.08 -5.72
C GLN A 112 0.85 -9.66 -7.10
N THR A 113 -0.19 -10.05 -7.84
CA THR A 113 -0.04 -10.65 -9.18
C THR A 113 0.40 -9.65 -10.24
N HIS A 114 0.23 -8.37 -10.03
CA HIS A 114 0.71 -7.31 -10.93
C HIS A 114 2.21 -6.99 -10.84
N ARG A 115 2.99 -7.80 -10.12
CA ARG A 115 4.45 -7.62 -9.96
C ARG A 115 5.28 -7.96 -11.21
N GLY A 116 4.67 -8.32 -12.34
CA GLY A 116 5.37 -8.80 -13.53
C GLY A 116 5.98 -7.73 -14.43
N CYS A 117 5.72 -6.44 -14.24
CA CYS A 117 6.21 -5.39 -15.11
C CYS A 117 6.77 -4.21 -14.30
N GLY A 118 8.09 -4.20 -14.12
CA GLY A 118 8.82 -3.07 -13.52
C GLY A 118 8.59 -2.96 -12.00
N GLN A 119 9.65 -2.99 -11.23
CA GLN A 119 9.57 -3.02 -9.75
C GLN A 119 8.75 -1.85 -9.20
N PRO A 120 7.50 -2.02 -8.80
CA PRO A 120 6.79 -0.99 -8.06
C PRO A 120 7.32 -0.96 -6.63
N ILE A 121 7.69 0.22 -6.17
CA ILE A 121 7.95 0.47 -4.76
C ILE A 121 6.59 0.77 -4.13
N PHE A 122 6.20 -0.04 -3.15
CA PHE A 122 4.91 0.12 -2.48
C PHE A 122 5.06 1.02 -1.26
N VAL A 123 4.21 2.01 -1.15
CA VAL A 123 3.97 2.76 0.08
C VAL A 123 2.67 2.26 0.69
N PHE A 124 2.77 1.63 1.85
CA PHE A 124 1.59 1.33 2.65
C PHE A 124 1.38 2.51 3.60
N SER A 125 0.24 3.17 3.52
CA SER A 125 -0.23 4.06 4.58
C SER A 125 -0.98 3.22 5.61
N GLU A 126 -0.47 3.19 6.84
CA GLU A 126 -1.25 2.80 8.02
C GLU A 126 -2.32 3.83 8.31
#